data_93096a534d4ad7935af8c64c5ff48d15
#
_entry.id   93096a534d4ad7935af8c64c5ff48d15
#
_cell.length_a   1.000
_cell.length_b   1.000
_cell.length_c   1.000
_cell.angle_alpha   90.00
_cell.angle_beta   90.00
_cell.angle_gamma   90.00
#
_symmetry.space_group_name_H-M   'P 1'
#
loop_
_entity.id
_entity.type
_entity.pdbx_description
1 polymer ?
#
loop_
_entity_poly.entity_id
_entity_poly.type
_entity_poly.pdbx_seq_one_letter_code
_entity_poly.pdbx_strand_id
1 'polypeptide(L)'
;MYKATPHKARLTALHAICVQIFRHIAQKSLAIRQYACGISRQSAEKSDNAPYAQSLCGIALKPVLRAAGRRERRRSGVELEKQIRLAGRVDSAIQKGMQEGKITGACVGVYQNQEEYLCKAYGLADREQETPMRTDTLFRIFSMTKPVTAVATMQLWESGKLELSDPVSWYIPAFREKLVDVHGELVPAKREICIQDLLNMTSGIPYPDCWSESQKKMGAFYGEIDRRNATDHPVDTQEFARRVGEEVPLLFQPGEKWSYGASADILGAVLEKAADMPLDELYRKQIFQPLGMTDTDFYVPAEKRSRLAQLYQYHWGEDFCGLAIEPDPHLGMTDYRKKPAFFSGGAGLISTMQDYARFANLLAGKGLHRESGVRLIGENTWRYLTTPQLSDAQKTGIDWEQLKGYTYGNLLRVLEDPLVCMTNVPAGEFGWDGWTGPYFCVSPQDGTVLLYLIQVCGGSTSDIVRKLRAITFGCL
;
A
#
# COMPACT_ATOMS: atom_id res chain seq x y z
N MET A 1 4.88 -26.13 -44.39
CA MET A 1 4.76 -25.06 -43.40
C MET A 1 5.11 -25.63 -42.03
N TYR A 2 6.34 -25.41 -41.59
CA TYR A 2 6.82 -25.90 -40.29
C TYR A 2 6.37 -24.96 -39.18
N LYS A 3 5.56 -25.44 -38.25
CA LYS A 3 5.21 -24.72 -36.99
C LYS A 3 6.44 -24.72 -36.10
N ALA A 4 6.95 -23.54 -35.78
CA ALA A 4 8.03 -23.34 -34.81
C ALA A 4 7.55 -23.78 -33.41
N THR A 5 8.32 -24.64 -32.76
CA THR A 5 8.02 -25.22 -31.45
C THR A 5 8.21 -24.18 -30.33
N PRO A 6 7.41 -24.23 -29.25
CA PRO A 6 7.48 -23.29 -28.12
C PRO A 6 8.82 -23.23 -27.38
N HIS A 7 9.70 -24.18 -27.64
CA HIS A 7 11.02 -24.29 -27.01
C HIS A 7 12.03 -23.21 -27.51
N LYS A 8 11.93 -22.78 -28.77
CA LYS A 8 12.86 -21.77 -29.34
C LYS A 8 12.56 -20.35 -28.77
N ALA A 9 11.29 -20.01 -28.54
CA ALA A 9 10.90 -18.70 -27.98
C ALA A 9 11.37 -18.55 -26.53
N ARG A 10 11.34 -19.62 -25.73
CA ARG A 10 11.85 -19.63 -24.34
C ARG A 10 13.36 -19.45 -24.25
N LEU A 11 14.12 -20.05 -25.15
CA LEU A 11 15.59 -19.89 -25.21
C LEU A 11 16.01 -18.46 -25.60
N THR A 12 15.27 -17.81 -26.47
CA THR A 12 15.56 -16.43 -26.91
C THR A 12 15.28 -15.41 -25.80
N ALA A 13 14.19 -15.61 -25.04
CA ALA A 13 13.88 -14.77 -23.88
C ALA A 13 14.90 -14.92 -22.74
N LEU A 14 15.33 -16.15 -22.44
CA LEU A 14 16.40 -16.42 -21.48
C LEU A 14 17.73 -15.78 -21.89
N HIS A 15 18.07 -15.82 -23.18
CA HIS A 15 19.30 -15.20 -23.70
C HIS A 15 19.27 -13.68 -23.57
N ALA A 16 18.13 -13.02 -23.84
CA ALA A 16 17.97 -11.57 -23.72
C ALA A 16 18.11 -11.11 -22.25
N ILE A 17 17.53 -11.86 -21.32
CA ILE A 17 17.63 -11.59 -19.86
C ILE A 17 19.07 -11.77 -19.39
N CYS A 18 19.76 -12.83 -19.80
CA CYS A 18 21.16 -13.05 -19.44
C CYS A 18 22.08 -11.93 -19.96
N VAL A 19 21.86 -11.42 -21.16
CA VAL A 19 22.66 -10.32 -21.74
C VAL A 19 22.46 -9.01 -20.97
N GLN A 20 21.24 -8.71 -20.55
CA GLN A 20 20.94 -7.52 -19.76
C GLN A 20 21.58 -7.57 -18.36
N ILE A 21 21.51 -8.72 -17.69
CA ILE A 21 22.15 -8.97 -16.39
C ILE A 21 23.68 -8.87 -16.51
N PHE A 22 24.28 -9.43 -17.56
CA PHE A 22 25.73 -9.33 -17.78
C PHE A 22 26.19 -7.88 -17.98
N ARG A 23 25.41 -7.03 -18.67
CA ARG A 23 25.72 -5.59 -18.83
C ARG A 23 25.68 -4.85 -17.52
N HIS A 24 24.69 -5.13 -16.66
CA HIS A 24 24.55 -4.47 -15.34
C HIS A 24 25.68 -4.85 -14.37
N ILE A 25 26.08 -6.11 -14.34
CA ILE A 25 27.21 -6.61 -13.53
C ILE A 25 28.53 -6.02 -14.03
N ALA A 26 28.72 -5.88 -15.34
CA ALA A 26 29.92 -5.29 -15.92
C ALA A 26 30.07 -3.80 -15.57
N GLN A 27 28.98 -3.03 -15.54
CA GLN A 27 28.98 -1.61 -15.16
C GLN A 27 29.33 -1.40 -13.67
N LYS A 28 28.73 -2.18 -12.76
CA LYS A 28 29.09 -2.11 -11.32
C LYS A 28 30.52 -2.54 -11.03
N SER A 29 31.04 -3.53 -11.73
CA SER A 29 32.44 -3.97 -11.61
C SER A 29 33.46 -2.91 -12.09
N LEU A 30 33.09 -2.10 -13.08
CA LEU A 30 33.94 -1.02 -13.59
C LEU A 30 34.03 0.14 -12.59
N ALA A 31 32.91 0.51 -11.97
CA ALA A 31 32.85 1.56 -10.93
C ALA A 31 33.70 1.20 -9.69
N ILE A 32 33.67 -0.08 -9.25
CA ILE A 32 34.49 -0.56 -8.12
C ILE A 32 35.99 -0.54 -8.48
N ARG A 33 36.36 -0.85 -9.71
CA ARG A 33 37.76 -0.77 -10.18
C ARG A 33 38.25 0.68 -10.24
N GLN A 34 37.41 1.63 -10.64
CA GLN A 34 37.76 3.06 -10.65
C GLN A 34 37.92 3.63 -9.25
N TYR A 35 37.09 3.20 -8.29
CA TYR A 35 37.19 3.61 -6.88
C TYR A 35 38.44 3.06 -6.20
N ALA A 36 38.77 1.80 -6.42
CA ALA A 36 39.99 1.17 -5.90
C ALA A 36 41.28 1.78 -6.51
N CYS A 37 41.25 2.18 -7.79
CA CYS A 37 42.35 2.85 -8.46
C CYS A 37 42.54 4.30 -7.95
N GLY A 38 41.46 5.00 -7.54
CA GLY A 38 41.50 6.34 -6.91
C GLY A 38 42.15 6.34 -5.53
N ILE A 39 41.83 5.33 -4.72
CA ILE A 39 42.41 5.17 -3.37
C ILE A 39 43.92 4.86 -3.44
N SER A 40 44.37 4.08 -4.42
CA SER A 40 45.79 3.76 -4.58
C SER A 40 46.63 4.96 -5.07
N ARG A 41 46.05 5.91 -5.79
CA ARG A 41 46.72 7.15 -6.19
C ARG A 41 46.87 8.17 -5.05
N GLN A 42 45.86 8.29 -4.18
CA GLN A 42 45.94 9.20 -3.03
C GLN A 42 46.91 8.75 -1.94
N SER A 43 47.17 7.44 -1.80
CA SER A 43 48.14 6.92 -0.85
C SER A 43 49.58 6.90 -1.38
N ALA A 44 49.81 7.00 -2.68
CA ALA A 44 51.14 7.00 -3.30
C ALA A 44 51.82 8.41 -3.29
N GLU A 45 51.03 9.46 -3.12
CA GLU A 45 51.57 10.86 -3.11
C GLU A 45 52.08 11.32 -1.74
N LYS A 46 52.09 10.48 -0.71
CA LYS A 46 52.43 10.86 0.67
C LYS A 46 53.54 10.07 1.38
N SER A 47 54.36 9.25 0.67
CA SER A 47 55.53 8.62 1.32
C SER A 47 56.73 8.42 0.40
N ASP A 48 57.89 8.88 0.80
CA ASP A 48 59.19 8.80 0.12
C ASP A 48 59.82 7.36 0.09
N ASN A 49 59.13 6.27 0.43
CA ASN A 49 59.60 4.91 0.43
C ASN A 49 58.79 3.99 -0.52
N ALA A 50 58.85 4.29 -1.83
CA ALA A 50 57.96 3.70 -2.85
C ALA A 50 58.26 2.25 -3.30
N PRO A 51 59.45 1.61 -3.23
CA PRO A 51 59.61 0.30 -3.85
C PRO A 51 59.19 -0.92 -2.99
N TYR A 52 59.17 -0.81 -1.66
CA TYR A 52 58.84 -1.97 -0.79
C TYR A 52 57.37 -2.10 -0.47
N ALA A 53 56.61 -1.00 -0.45
CA ALA A 53 55.18 -0.99 -0.15
C ALA A 53 54.36 -1.59 -1.30
N GLN A 54 54.77 -1.44 -2.55
CA GLN A 54 54.06 -1.99 -3.73
C GLN A 54 54.14 -3.52 -3.83
N SER A 55 55.22 -4.13 -3.37
CA SER A 55 55.42 -5.59 -3.40
C SER A 55 54.54 -6.32 -2.36
N LEU A 56 54.44 -5.79 -1.12
CA LEU A 56 53.66 -6.41 -0.04
C LEU A 56 52.14 -6.20 -0.20
N CYS A 57 51.71 -5.07 -0.73
CA CYS A 57 50.29 -4.78 -0.99
C CYS A 57 49.74 -5.66 -2.12
N GLY A 58 50.52 -5.95 -3.17
CA GLY A 58 50.15 -6.79 -4.29
C GLY A 58 49.99 -8.26 -3.96
N ILE A 59 50.70 -8.79 -2.95
CA ILE A 59 50.67 -10.20 -2.54
C ILE A 59 49.53 -10.48 -1.59
N ALA A 60 49.19 -9.56 -0.69
CA ALA A 60 48.14 -9.75 0.32
C ALA A 60 46.73 -9.42 -0.22
N LEU A 61 46.60 -8.48 -1.16
CA LEU A 61 45.29 -8.05 -1.71
C LEU A 61 44.71 -9.02 -2.76
N LYS A 62 45.54 -9.73 -3.53
CA LYS A 62 45.04 -10.67 -4.55
C LYS A 62 44.19 -11.83 -4.03
N PRO A 63 44.50 -12.49 -2.92
CA PRO A 63 43.65 -13.54 -2.34
C PRO A 63 42.36 -12.98 -1.76
N VAL A 64 42.41 -11.77 -1.11
CA VAL A 64 41.25 -11.11 -0.52
C VAL A 64 40.27 -10.64 -1.61
N LEU A 65 40.76 -10.02 -2.68
CA LEU A 65 39.94 -9.62 -3.84
C LEU A 65 39.36 -10.82 -4.60
N ARG A 66 40.12 -11.95 -4.70
CA ARG A 66 39.59 -13.19 -5.27
C ARG A 66 38.52 -13.85 -4.39
N ALA A 67 38.68 -13.81 -3.05
CA ALA A 67 37.69 -14.32 -2.12
C ALA A 67 36.44 -13.45 -2.06
N ALA A 68 36.59 -12.12 -2.09
CA ALA A 68 35.48 -11.17 -2.19
C ALA A 68 34.71 -11.35 -3.50
N GLY A 69 35.39 -11.43 -4.63
CA GLY A 69 34.76 -11.66 -5.94
C GLY A 69 34.13 -13.06 -6.13
N ARG A 70 34.57 -14.08 -5.35
CA ARG A 70 33.89 -15.39 -5.29
C ARG A 70 32.65 -15.34 -4.39
N ARG A 71 32.72 -14.62 -3.25
CA ARG A 71 31.55 -14.39 -2.36
C ARG A 71 30.48 -13.58 -3.07
N GLU A 72 30.87 -12.54 -3.77
CA GLU A 72 29.94 -11.69 -4.54
C GLU A 72 29.25 -12.46 -5.68
N ARG A 73 30.01 -13.26 -6.47
CA ARG A 73 29.45 -14.13 -7.51
C ARG A 73 28.55 -15.24 -6.95
N ARG A 74 28.87 -15.78 -5.76
CA ARG A 74 28.05 -16.80 -5.12
C ARG A 74 26.77 -16.17 -4.56
N ARG A 75 26.83 -14.94 -4.00
CA ARG A 75 25.70 -14.16 -3.53
C ARG A 75 24.77 -13.79 -4.70
N SER A 76 25.30 -13.29 -5.82
CA SER A 76 24.52 -12.97 -7.01
C SER A 76 23.86 -14.19 -7.66
N GLY A 77 24.51 -15.36 -7.59
CA GLY A 77 23.93 -16.64 -8.05
C GLY A 77 22.74 -17.10 -7.21
N VAL A 78 22.85 -17.01 -5.87
CA VAL A 78 21.77 -17.37 -4.95
C VAL A 78 20.57 -16.40 -5.09
N GLU A 79 20.85 -15.10 -5.24
CA GLU A 79 19.78 -14.12 -5.44
C GLU A 79 19.03 -14.32 -6.77
N LEU A 80 19.74 -14.61 -7.84
CA LEU A 80 19.13 -14.92 -9.15
C LEU A 80 18.25 -16.18 -9.07
N GLU A 81 18.71 -17.23 -8.37
CA GLU A 81 17.92 -18.44 -8.15
C GLU A 81 16.63 -18.17 -7.39
N LYS A 82 16.68 -17.33 -6.31
CA LYS A 82 15.50 -16.89 -5.58
C LYS A 82 14.51 -16.15 -6.50
N GLN A 83 15.00 -15.19 -7.31
CA GLN A 83 14.17 -14.43 -8.25
C GLN A 83 13.49 -15.34 -9.28
N ILE A 84 14.22 -16.29 -9.88
CA ILE A 84 13.66 -17.25 -10.85
C ILE A 84 12.57 -18.12 -10.19
N ARG A 85 12.83 -18.62 -8.99
CA ARG A 85 11.88 -19.44 -8.23
C ARG A 85 10.63 -18.66 -7.85
N LEU A 86 10.80 -17.41 -7.37
CA LEU A 86 9.72 -16.49 -7.03
C LEU A 86 8.85 -16.22 -8.26
N ALA A 87 9.47 -15.78 -9.37
CA ALA A 87 8.76 -15.44 -10.59
C ALA A 87 7.96 -16.63 -11.13
N GLY A 88 8.55 -17.84 -11.20
CA GLY A 88 7.86 -19.02 -11.69
C GLY A 88 6.65 -19.44 -10.86
N ARG A 89 6.74 -19.30 -9.53
CA ARG A 89 5.62 -19.62 -8.62
C ARG A 89 4.53 -18.56 -8.68
N VAL A 90 4.90 -17.26 -8.73
CA VAL A 90 3.93 -16.16 -8.90
C VAL A 90 3.24 -16.27 -10.26
N ASP A 91 3.97 -16.53 -11.35
CA ASP A 91 3.40 -16.77 -12.69
C ASP A 91 2.33 -17.86 -12.64
N SER A 92 2.63 -18.99 -12.02
CA SER A 92 1.71 -20.11 -11.90
C SER A 92 0.46 -19.75 -11.09
N ALA A 93 0.59 -19.01 -9.98
CA ALA A 93 -0.53 -18.62 -9.14
C ALA A 93 -1.47 -17.64 -9.87
N ILE A 94 -0.91 -16.62 -10.54
CA ILE A 94 -1.71 -15.64 -11.27
C ILE A 94 -2.36 -16.26 -12.51
N GLN A 95 -1.63 -17.06 -13.29
CA GLN A 95 -2.19 -17.74 -14.46
C GLN A 95 -3.35 -18.65 -14.07
N LYS A 96 -3.25 -19.36 -12.95
CA LYS A 96 -4.35 -20.17 -12.41
C LYS A 96 -5.57 -19.32 -12.07
N GLY A 97 -5.39 -18.18 -11.41
CA GLY A 97 -6.49 -17.23 -11.10
C GLY A 97 -7.22 -16.72 -12.35
N MET A 98 -6.46 -16.43 -13.43
CA MET A 98 -7.03 -16.03 -14.72
C MET A 98 -7.77 -17.20 -15.40
N GLN A 99 -7.20 -18.41 -15.40
CA GLN A 99 -7.83 -19.60 -15.98
C GLN A 99 -9.13 -20.00 -15.25
N GLU A 100 -9.20 -19.78 -13.93
CA GLU A 100 -10.38 -19.99 -13.11
C GLU A 100 -11.42 -18.84 -13.24
N GLY A 101 -11.15 -17.82 -14.06
CA GLY A 101 -12.03 -16.66 -14.27
C GLY A 101 -12.18 -15.75 -13.06
N LYS A 102 -11.27 -15.84 -12.06
CA LYS A 102 -11.34 -15.03 -10.84
C LYS A 102 -10.83 -13.60 -11.03
N ILE A 103 -9.93 -13.40 -11.98
CA ILE A 103 -9.33 -12.10 -12.33
C ILE A 103 -9.13 -12.01 -13.84
N THR A 104 -9.23 -10.80 -14.39
CA THR A 104 -8.91 -10.51 -15.79
C THR A 104 -7.41 -10.27 -16.00
N GLY A 105 -6.76 -9.72 -15.00
CA GLY A 105 -5.34 -9.40 -14.97
C GLY A 105 -4.92 -8.89 -13.60
N ALA A 106 -3.61 -8.75 -13.41
CA ALA A 106 -3.03 -8.27 -12.15
C ALA A 106 -1.66 -7.64 -12.35
N CYS A 107 -1.23 -6.80 -11.41
CA CYS A 107 0.17 -6.46 -11.21
C CYS A 107 0.67 -7.05 -9.89
N VAL A 108 1.88 -7.62 -9.89
CA VAL A 108 2.54 -8.14 -8.68
C VAL A 108 3.91 -7.51 -8.54
N GLY A 109 4.17 -6.91 -7.39
CA GLY A 109 5.48 -6.37 -7.00
C GLY A 109 5.98 -7.05 -5.73
N VAL A 110 7.24 -7.50 -5.75
CA VAL A 110 7.94 -8.04 -4.58
C VAL A 110 9.28 -7.34 -4.46
N TYR A 111 9.52 -6.78 -3.29
CA TYR A 111 10.75 -6.06 -2.97
C TYR A 111 11.32 -6.61 -1.65
N GLN A 112 12.62 -6.55 -1.48
CA GLN A 112 13.27 -6.82 -0.21
C GLN A 112 14.37 -5.79 0.04
N ASN A 113 14.34 -5.15 1.21
CA ASN A 113 15.26 -4.06 1.55
C ASN A 113 15.26 -2.95 0.48
N GLN A 114 14.09 -2.65 -0.11
CA GLN A 114 13.86 -1.69 -1.19
C GLN A 114 14.54 -2.05 -2.52
N GLU A 115 15.00 -3.30 -2.70
CA GLU A 115 15.47 -3.82 -3.98
C GLU A 115 14.36 -4.64 -4.63
N GLU A 116 14.14 -4.45 -5.94
CA GLU A 116 13.12 -5.15 -6.70
C GLU A 116 13.53 -6.60 -6.98
N TYR A 117 12.71 -7.57 -6.55
CA TYR A 117 12.83 -8.98 -6.88
C TYR A 117 11.88 -9.40 -8.00
N LEU A 118 10.71 -8.76 -8.06
CA LEU A 118 9.70 -8.95 -9.09
C LEU A 118 8.85 -7.69 -9.23
N CYS A 119 8.64 -7.24 -10.47
CA CYS A 119 7.59 -6.27 -10.81
C CYS A 119 7.01 -6.65 -12.16
N LYS A 120 5.79 -7.22 -12.18
CA LYS A 120 5.23 -7.83 -13.39
C LYS A 120 3.72 -7.62 -13.50
N ALA A 121 3.27 -7.34 -14.72
CA ALA A 121 1.87 -7.26 -15.11
C ALA A 121 1.44 -8.52 -15.86
N TYR A 122 0.17 -8.91 -15.69
CA TYR A 122 -0.43 -10.13 -16.24
C TYR A 122 -1.82 -9.83 -16.77
N GLY A 123 -2.20 -10.44 -17.90
CA GLY A 123 -3.55 -10.40 -18.45
C GLY A 123 -3.98 -9.02 -18.93
N LEU A 124 -5.25 -8.69 -18.70
CA LEU A 124 -5.94 -7.53 -19.25
C LEU A 124 -6.37 -6.56 -18.12
N ALA A 125 -6.18 -5.26 -18.37
CA ALA A 125 -6.70 -4.17 -17.55
C ALA A 125 -8.18 -3.90 -17.88
N ASP A 126 -8.57 -4.11 -19.12
CA ASP A 126 -9.94 -4.06 -19.62
C ASP A 126 -10.12 -5.24 -20.58
N ARG A 127 -10.97 -6.20 -20.19
CA ARG A 127 -11.21 -7.43 -20.97
C ARG A 127 -12.03 -7.15 -22.21
N GLU A 128 -13.01 -6.26 -22.10
CA GLU A 128 -13.97 -5.93 -23.16
C GLU A 128 -13.30 -5.13 -24.29
N GLN A 129 -12.28 -4.32 -23.94
CA GLN A 129 -11.48 -3.56 -24.90
C GLN A 129 -10.14 -4.24 -25.25
N GLU A 130 -9.90 -5.43 -24.71
CA GLU A 130 -8.63 -6.17 -24.87
C GLU A 130 -7.38 -5.36 -24.48
N THR A 131 -7.55 -4.39 -23.55
CA THR A 131 -6.45 -3.53 -23.10
C THR A 131 -5.50 -4.31 -22.19
N PRO A 132 -4.21 -4.42 -22.52
CA PRO A 132 -3.27 -5.19 -21.71
C PRO A 132 -3.00 -4.53 -20.36
N MET A 133 -2.85 -5.35 -19.31
CA MET A 133 -2.37 -4.90 -18.01
C MET A 133 -0.90 -4.45 -18.11
N ARG A 134 -0.57 -3.35 -17.46
CA ARG A 134 0.77 -2.75 -17.43
C ARG A 134 1.12 -2.33 -16.00
N THR A 135 2.41 -2.19 -15.69
CA THR A 135 2.85 -1.72 -14.37
C THR A 135 2.51 -0.26 -14.10
N ASP A 136 2.22 0.52 -15.16
CA ASP A 136 1.71 1.89 -15.09
C ASP A 136 0.17 1.99 -15.25
N THR A 137 -0.55 0.86 -15.23
CA THR A 137 -2.01 0.83 -15.13
C THR A 137 -2.46 1.51 -13.84
N LEU A 138 -3.49 2.35 -13.93
CA LEU A 138 -4.09 3.05 -12.81
C LEU A 138 -5.15 2.17 -12.16
N PHE A 139 -5.08 2.04 -10.84
CA PHE A 139 -5.99 1.25 -10.03
C PHE A 139 -6.69 2.14 -9.00
N ARG A 140 -8.00 1.96 -8.83
CA ARG A 140 -8.72 2.49 -7.67
C ARG A 140 -8.25 1.70 -6.46
N ILE A 141 -7.50 2.32 -5.55
CA ILE A 141 -6.90 1.60 -4.44
C ILE A 141 -7.76 1.58 -3.18
N PHE A 142 -8.87 2.32 -3.18
CA PHE A 142 -9.82 2.39 -2.06
C PHE A 142 -9.11 2.45 -0.70
N SER A 143 -9.36 1.48 0.19
CA SER A 143 -8.86 1.51 1.57
C SER A 143 -7.33 1.43 1.70
N MET A 144 -6.59 1.14 0.63
CA MET A 144 -5.14 1.39 0.62
C MET A 144 -4.78 2.89 0.64
N THR A 145 -5.77 3.81 0.57
CA THR A 145 -5.62 5.23 0.92
C THR A 145 -5.29 5.44 2.40
N LYS A 146 -5.84 4.62 3.31
CA LYS A 146 -5.70 4.75 4.76
C LYS A 146 -4.26 4.81 5.28
N PRO A 147 -3.33 3.98 4.81
CA PRO A 147 -1.92 4.09 5.17
C PRO A 147 -1.28 5.43 4.78
N VAL A 148 -1.71 6.01 3.65
CA VAL A 148 -1.25 7.36 3.22
C VAL A 148 -1.77 8.43 4.20
N THR A 149 -3.05 8.35 4.57
CA THR A 149 -3.66 9.21 5.62
C THR A 149 -2.94 9.08 6.95
N ALA A 150 -2.57 7.85 7.35
CA ALA A 150 -1.82 7.60 8.57
C ALA A 150 -0.44 8.27 8.54
N VAL A 151 0.31 8.14 7.44
CA VAL A 151 1.62 8.79 7.29
C VAL A 151 1.50 10.31 7.32
N ALA A 152 0.49 10.89 6.64
CA ALA A 152 0.22 12.34 6.70
C ALA A 152 -0.10 12.81 8.12
N THR A 153 -0.88 12.02 8.89
CA THR A 153 -1.16 12.31 10.30
C THR A 153 0.13 12.32 11.13
N MET A 154 0.98 11.32 10.93
CA MET A 154 2.27 11.23 11.64
C MET A 154 3.21 12.40 11.31
N GLN A 155 3.20 12.90 10.08
CA GLN A 155 3.98 14.09 9.69
C GLN A 155 3.48 15.36 10.40
N LEU A 156 2.15 15.55 10.51
CA LEU A 156 1.58 16.68 11.23
C LEU A 156 1.83 16.57 12.74
N TRP A 157 1.78 15.37 13.30
CA TRP A 157 2.15 15.11 14.69
C TRP A 157 3.63 15.43 14.95
N GLU A 158 4.56 14.91 14.13
CA GLU A 158 6.00 15.25 14.27
C GLU A 158 6.29 16.75 14.16
N SER A 159 5.49 17.47 13.39
CA SER A 159 5.64 18.94 13.23
C SER A 159 4.91 19.75 14.31
N GLY A 160 4.27 19.10 15.29
CA GLY A 160 3.55 19.77 16.37
C GLY A 160 2.29 20.51 15.92
N LYS A 161 1.71 20.16 14.77
CA LYS A 161 0.48 20.77 14.25
C LYS A 161 -0.79 20.12 14.81
N LEU A 162 -0.67 18.94 15.36
CA LEU A 162 -1.71 18.20 16.08
C LEU A 162 -1.08 17.28 17.12
N GLU A 163 -1.89 16.89 18.11
CA GLU A 163 -1.57 15.83 19.05
C GLU A 163 -2.55 14.66 18.89
N LEU A 164 -2.08 13.42 19.05
CA LEU A 164 -2.94 12.24 18.87
C LEU A 164 -4.06 12.15 19.92
N SER A 165 -3.89 12.81 21.05
CA SER A 165 -4.88 12.97 22.10
C SER A 165 -5.87 14.12 21.90
N ASP A 166 -5.65 14.98 20.89
CA ASP A 166 -6.54 16.11 20.63
C ASP A 166 -7.98 15.62 20.36
N PRO A 167 -8.99 16.24 20.98
CA PRO A 167 -10.37 16.03 20.62
C PRO A 167 -10.63 16.41 19.15
N VAL A 168 -11.34 15.57 18.42
CA VAL A 168 -11.76 15.85 17.03
C VAL A 168 -12.57 17.16 16.98
N SER A 169 -13.30 17.49 18.05
CA SER A 169 -14.10 18.71 18.14
C SER A 169 -13.29 20.02 18.09
N TRP A 170 -11.98 19.97 18.33
CA TRP A 170 -11.12 21.15 18.16
C TRP A 170 -10.97 21.55 16.69
N TYR A 171 -11.04 20.59 15.80
CA TYR A 171 -10.93 20.78 14.35
C TYR A 171 -12.32 20.85 13.69
N ILE A 172 -13.25 20.02 14.17
CA ILE A 172 -14.62 19.88 13.64
C ILE A 172 -15.59 19.97 14.81
N PRO A 173 -16.10 21.18 15.16
CA PRO A 173 -16.93 21.40 16.37
C PRO A 173 -18.18 20.53 16.49
N ALA A 174 -18.69 20.02 15.36
CA ALA A 174 -19.83 19.10 15.29
C ALA A 174 -19.61 17.77 16.05
N PHE A 175 -18.37 17.45 16.42
CA PHE A 175 -18.04 16.23 17.20
C PHE A 175 -18.01 16.44 18.71
N ARG A 176 -18.34 17.63 19.23
CA ARG A 176 -18.26 17.94 20.68
C ARG A 176 -19.27 17.16 21.53
N GLU A 177 -20.50 17.09 21.08
CA GLU A 177 -21.62 16.49 21.84
C GLU A 177 -22.19 15.29 21.07
N LYS A 178 -21.37 14.24 20.91
CA LYS A 178 -21.81 13.05 20.18
C LYS A 178 -22.80 12.22 21.00
N LEU A 179 -23.77 11.65 20.28
CA LEU A 179 -24.66 10.63 20.76
C LEU A 179 -24.20 9.25 20.31
N VAL A 180 -24.46 8.26 21.15
CA VAL A 180 -24.19 6.83 20.91
C VAL A 180 -25.51 6.11 20.80
N ASP A 181 -25.68 5.27 19.80
CA ASP A 181 -26.83 4.39 19.61
C ASP A 181 -26.63 3.11 20.44
N VAL A 182 -27.34 3.00 21.55
CA VAL A 182 -27.35 1.81 22.40
C VAL A 182 -28.69 1.09 22.22
N HIS A 183 -28.74 0.15 21.30
CA HIS A 183 -29.95 -0.63 20.99
C HIS A 183 -31.17 0.23 20.60
N GLY A 184 -30.95 1.34 19.90
CA GLY A 184 -32.00 2.26 19.45
C GLY A 184 -32.26 3.42 20.42
N GLU A 185 -31.66 3.43 21.64
CA GLU A 185 -31.67 4.56 22.57
C GLU A 185 -30.42 5.42 22.34
N LEU A 186 -30.62 6.72 22.19
CA LEU A 186 -29.52 7.66 21.99
C LEU A 186 -29.07 8.20 23.35
N VAL A 187 -27.85 7.88 23.77
CA VAL A 187 -27.23 8.34 24.99
C VAL A 187 -26.00 9.23 24.69
N PRO A 188 -25.64 10.18 25.55
CA PRO A 188 -24.43 10.98 25.38
C PRO A 188 -23.16 10.11 25.36
N ALA A 189 -22.18 10.48 24.51
CA ALA A 189 -20.85 9.91 24.57
C ALA A 189 -20.21 10.24 25.95
N LYS A 190 -19.55 9.24 26.57
CA LYS A 190 -18.88 9.39 27.87
C LYS A 190 -17.62 10.26 27.78
N ARG A 191 -17.02 10.39 26.61
CA ARG A 191 -15.91 11.29 26.32
C ARG A 191 -15.95 11.70 24.86
N GLU A 192 -15.20 12.72 24.48
CA GLU A 192 -15.01 13.09 23.09
C GLU A 192 -14.13 12.06 22.36
N ILE A 193 -14.31 11.97 21.04
CA ILE A 193 -13.44 11.21 20.14
C ILE A 193 -12.12 11.96 20.03
N CYS A 194 -10.99 11.29 20.19
CA CYS A 194 -9.67 11.85 19.90
C CYS A 194 -9.13 11.34 18.54
N ILE A 195 -8.06 11.98 18.05
CA ILE A 195 -7.41 11.61 16.77
C ILE A 195 -6.95 10.14 16.80
N GLN A 196 -6.43 9.66 17.94
CA GLN A 196 -6.03 8.25 18.08
C GLN A 196 -7.20 7.28 17.91
N ASP A 197 -8.43 7.64 18.33
CA ASP A 197 -9.62 6.82 18.09
C ASP A 197 -9.92 6.68 16.59
N LEU A 198 -9.72 7.74 15.81
CA LEU A 198 -9.87 7.70 14.35
C LEU A 198 -8.83 6.77 13.71
N LEU A 199 -7.56 6.90 14.11
CA LEU A 199 -6.46 6.06 13.64
C LEU A 199 -6.67 4.58 13.98
N ASN A 200 -7.22 4.28 15.14
CA ASN A 200 -7.41 2.92 15.64
C ASN A 200 -8.74 2.29 15.24
N MET A 201 -9.64 3.01 14.53
CA MET A 201 -11.00 2.57 14.26
C MET A 201 -11.80 2.24 15.54
N THR A 202 -11.55 3.01 16.62
CA THR A 202 -12.24 2.89 17.91
C THR A 202 -13.17 4.06 18.19
N SER A 203 -13.44 4.90 17.19
CA SER A 203 -14.30 6.08 17.31
C SER A 203 -15.79 5.77 17.42
N GLY A 204 -16.24 4.61 16.90
CA GLY A 204 -17.67 4.28 16.77
C GLY A 204 -18.35 4.89 15.53
N ILE A 205 -17.64 5.61 14.67
CA ILE A 205 -18.20 6.18 13.43
C ILE A 205 -18.40 5.03 12.41
N PRO A 206 -19.65 4.79 11.93
CA PRO A 206 -19.95 3.66 11.05
C PRO A 206 -19.53 3.87 9.59
N TYR A 207 -19.45 2.78 8.83
CA TYR A 207 -19.76 2.78 7.40
C TYR A 207 -21.24 2.44 7.17
N PRO A 208 -21.77 2.66 5.94
CA PRO A 208 -23.12 2.25 5.57
C PRO A 208 -23.36 0.75 5.78
N ASP A 209 -24.49 0.42 6.40
CA ASP A 209 -25.02 -0.94 6.52
C ASP A 209 -26.49 -0.86 6.92
N CYS A 210 -27.17 -2.01 7.09
CA CYS A 210 -28.57 -2.10 7.46
C CYS A 210 -28.81 -2.47 8.94
N TRP A 211 -27.75 -2.76 9.72
CA TRP A 211 -27.86 -3.33 11.05
C TRP A 211 -28.26 -2.34 12.15
N SER A 212 -27.98 -1.04 12.00
CA SER A 212 -28.32 0.00 12.96
C SER A 212 -28.85 1.26 12.28
N GLU A 213 -29.56 2.11 13.05
CA GLU A 213 -30.04 3.40 12.54
C GLU A 213 -28.87 4.32 12.16
N SER A 214 -27.77 4.26 12.89
CA SER A 214 -26.55 5.01 12.59
C SER A 214 -25.95 4.62 11.23
N GLN A 215 -25.90 3.31 10.90
CA GLN A 215 -25.42 2.82 9.64
C GLN A 215 -26.36 3.16 8.48
N LYS A 216 -27.68 3.08 8.68
CA LYS A 216 -28.69 3.51 7.69
C LYS A 216 -28.60 5.01 7.40
N LYS A 217 -28.44 5.86 8.41
CA LYS A 217 -28.20 7.31 8.25
C LYS A 217 -26.94 7.57 7.43
N MET A 218 -25.86 6.86 7.72
CA MET A 218 -24.62 6.95 6.95
C MET A 218 -24.85 6.55 5.50
N GLY A 219 -25.61 5.48 5.23
CA GLY A 219 -25.99 5.04 3.88
C GLY A 219 -26.80 6.09 3.12
N ALA A 220 -27.78 6.68 3.76
CA ALA A 220 -28.58 7.77 3.19
C ALA A 220 -27.70 8.99 2.83
N PHE A 221 -26.72 9.29 3.68
CA PHE A 221 -25.80 10.40 3.44
C PHE A 221 -24.84 10.13 2.28
N TYR A 222 -24.22 8.96 2.20
CA TYR A 222 -23.41 8.59 1.03
C TYR A 222 -24.23 8.61 -0.27
N GLY A 223 -25.47 8.12 -0.25
CA GLY A 223 -26.39 8.24 -1.40
C GLY A 223 -26.73 9.68 -1.77
N GLU A 224 -26.72 10.64 -0.82
CA GLU A 224 -26.84 12.06 -1.12
C GLU A 224 -25.56 12.62 -1.76
N ILE A 225 -24.39 12.22 -1.25
CA ILE A 225 -23.10 12.60 -1.86
C ILE A 225 -23.08 12.19 -3.33
N ASP A 226 -23.45 10.94 -3.64
CA ASP A 226 -23.49 10.43 -5.02
C ASP A 226 -24.40 11.27 -5.91
N ARG A 227 -25.59 11.62 -5.41
CA ARG A 227 -26.52 12.49 -6.15
C ARG A 227 -25.98 13.91 -6.35
N ARG A 228 -25.37 14.50 -5.31
CA ARG A 228 -24.87 15.89 -5.36
C ARG A 228 -23.56 16.02 -6.16
N ASN A 229 -22.75 14.98 -6.26
CA ASN A 229 -21.55 14.99 -7.08
C ASN A 229 -21.84 15.24 -8.58
N ALA A 230 -23.07 15.00 -9.03
CA ALA A 230 -23.52 15.30 -10.39
C ALA A 230 -24.02 16.75 -10.58
N THR A 231 -24.04 17.57 -9.53
CA THR A 231 -24.57 18.95 -9.52
C THR A 231 -23.46 19.99 -9.34
N ASP A 232 -23.83 21.28 -9.37
CA ASP A 232 -22.93 22.40 -9.07
C ASP A 232 -22.66 22.60 -7.57
N HIS A 233 -23.29 21.79 -6.71
CA HIS A 233 -23.19 21.86 -5.25
C HIS A 233 -22.77 20.49 -4.66
N PRO A 234 -21.59 19.95 -5.03
CA PRO A 234 -21.11 18.70 -4.46
C PRO A 234 -20.83 18.84 -2.95
N VAL A 235 -20.90 17.74 -2.22
CA VAL A 235 -20.46 17.70 -0.83
C VAL A 235 -18.93 17.72 -0.82
N ASP A 236 -18.33 18.64 -0.05
CA ASP A 236 -16.88 18.66 0.16
C ASP A 236 -16.47 17.89 1.44
N THR A 237 -15.17 17.76 1.65
CA THR A 237 -14.59 17.02 2.79
C THR A 237 -15.02 17.60 4.14
N GLN A 238 -15.13 18.93 4.24
CA GLN A 238 -15.52 19.60 5.49
C GLN A 238 -17.02 19.48 5.75
N GLU A 239 -17.85 19.62 4.74
CA GLU A 239 -19.30 19.40 4.83
C GLU A 239 -19.59 17.95 5.22
N PHE A 240 -18.90 16.97 4.60
CA PHE A 240 -19.01 15.56 4.97
C PHE A 240 -18.76 15.36 6.46
N ALA A 241 -17.62 15.83 6.96
CA ALA A 241 -17.24 15.62 8.35
C ALA A 241 -18.20 16.34 9.33
N ARG A 242 -18.58 17.58 9.02
CA ARG A 242 -19.54 18.34 9.84
C ARG A 242 -20.88 17.60 9.95
N ARG A 243 -21.44 17.13 8.83
CA ARG A 243 -22.73 16.44 8.83
C ARG A 243 -22.67 15.08 9.51
N VAL A 244 -21.59 14.30 9.35
CA VAL A 244 -21.40 13.07 10.13
C VAL A 244 -21.35 13.39 11.63
N GLY A 245 -20.71 14.50 12.00
CA GLY A 245 -20.70 14.98 13.38
C GLY A 245 -22.10 15.29 13.91
N GLU A 246 -22.91 16.01 13.16
CA GLU A 246 -24.25 16.46 13.54
C GLU A 246 -25.32 15.36 13.48
N GLU A 247 -25.32 14.54 12.41
CA GLU A 247 -26.46 13.72 12.02
C GLU A 247 -26.31 12.23 12.37
N VAL A 248 -25.07 11.71 12.48
CA VAL A 248 -24.81 10.26 12.61
C VAL A 248 -24.38 9.91 14.04
N PRO A 249 -25.19 9.19 14.83
CA PRO A 249 -24.79 8.67 16.14
C PRO A 249 -23.65 7.65 16.01
N LEU A 250 -22.86 7.49 17.07
CA LEU A 250 -21.82 6.47 17.15
C LEU A 250 -22.43 5.10 17.42
N LEU A 251 -21.77 4.03 16.98
CA LEU A 251 -22.18 2.64 17.24
C LEU A 251 -21.90 2.17 18.68
N PHE A 252 -20.95 2.80 19.35
CA PHE A 252 -20.51 2.47 20.71
C PHE A 252 -19.72 3.64 21.31
N GLN A 253 -19.43 3.57 22.59
CA GLN A 253 -18.65 4.60 23.29
C GLN A 253 -17.22 4.71 22.73
N PRO A 254 -16.71 5.93 22.46
CA PRO A 254 -15.34 6.12 21.96
C PRO A 254 -14.31 5.34 22.77
N GLY A 255 -13.49 4.53 22.07
CA GLY A 255 -12.45 3.70 22.67
C GLY A 255 -12.93 2.34 23.21
N GLU A 256 -14.21 2.00 23.10
CA GLU A 256 -14.76 0.77 23.67
C GLU A 256 -14.30 -0.47 22.90
N LYS A 257 -14.43 -0.46 21.59
CA LYS A 257 -14.05 -1.58 20.71
C LYS A 257 -13.60 -1.11 19.33
N TRP A 258 -13.04 -2.01 18.58
CA TRP A 258 -12.74 -1.78 17.17
C TRP A 258 -14.00 -1.98 16.30
N SER A 259 -14.21 -1.09 15.33
CA SER A 259 -15.18 -1.27 14.26
C SER A 259 -14.76 -0.48 13.03
N TYR A 260 -14.67 -1.18 11.90
CA TYR A 260 -14.27 -0.57 10.64
C TYR A 260 -15.33 0.42 10.15
N GLY A 261 -14.93 1.66 9.86
CA GLY A 261 -15.85 2.73 9.52
C GLY A 261 -15.18 3.93 8.87
N ALA A 262 -15.93 5.04 8.76
CA ALA A 262 -15.50 6.26 8.08
C ALA A 262 -14.52 7.13 8.90
N SER A 263 -13.87 6.56 9.93
CA SER A 263 -12.90 7.28 10.78
C SER A 263 -11.79 7.96 9.97
N ALA A 264 -11.28 7.31 8.93
CA ALA A 264 -10.20 7.88 8.11
C ALA A 264 -10.68 9.04 7.22
N ASP A 265 -11.96 9.09 6.86
CA ASP A 265 -12.55 10.21 6.13
C ASP A 265 -12.68 11.44 7.04
N ILE A 266 -13.13 11.24 8.28
CA ILE A 266 -13.14 12.30 9.31
C ILE A 266 -11.72 12.77 9.63
N LEU A 267 -10.77 11.84 9.73
CA LEU A 267 -9.36 12.18 9.92
C LEU A 267 -8.84 13.04 8.76
N GLY A 268 -9.22 12.74 7.51
CA GLY A 268 -8.89 13.57 6.34
C GLY A 268 -9.33 15.03 6.52
N ALA A 269 -10.56 15.26 7.00
CA ALA A 269 -11.06 16.61 7.30
C ALA A 269 -10.32 17.28 8.46
N VAL A 270 -9.93 16.53 9.49
CA VAL A 270 -9.06 17.03 10.59
C VAL A 270 -7.70 17.47 10.01
N LEU A 271 -7.09 16.66 9.13
CA LEU A 271 -5.79 16.99 8.54
C LEU A 271 -5.85 18.25 7.68
N GLU A 272 -6.94 18.49 6.93
CA GLU A 272 -7.13 19.75 6.20
C GLU A 272 -7.10 20.97 7.14
N LYS A 273 -7.78 20.87 8.30
CA LYS A 273 -7.78 21.95 9.31
C LYS A 273 -6.43 22.14 9.97
N ALA A 274 -5.76 21.05 10.38
CA ALA A 274 -4.45 21.09 11.01
C ALA A 274 -3.35 21.61 10.07
N ALA A 275 -3.47 21.32 8.77
CA ALA A 275 -2.51 21.75 7.75
C ALA A 275 -2.82 23.10 7.10
N ASP A 276 -4.05 23.62 7.27
CA ASP A 276 -4.61 24.78 6.58
C ASP A 276 -4.49 24.66 5.03
N MET A 277 -4.83 23.46 4.51
CA MET A 277 -4.86 23.19 3.07
C MET A 277 -5.73 21.98 2.73
N PRO A 278 -6.27 21.88 1.47
CA PRO A 278 -7.01 20.71 1.02
C PRO A 278 -6.19 19.41 1.11
N LEU A 279 -6.88 18.29 1.33
CA LEU A 279 -6.25 16.99 1.56
C LEU A 279 -5.43 16.51 0.37
N ASP A 280 -5.92 16.75 -0.87
CA ASP A 280 -5.20 16.40 -2.09
C ASP A 280 -3.86 17.17 -2.19
N GLU A 281 -3.88 18.43 -1.82
CA GLU A 281 -2.68 19.28 -1.83
C GLU A 281 -1.70 18.86 -0.72
N LEU A 282 -2.21 18.52 0.45
CA LEU A 282 -1.40 18.00 1.57
C LEU A 282 -0.66 16.71 1.16
N TYR A 283 -1.38 15.72 0.63
CA TYR A 283 -0.76 14.46 0.21
C TYR A 283 0.22 14.68 -0.92
N ARG A 284 -0.14 15.49 -1.92
CA ARG A 284 0.73 15.81 -3.04
C ARG A 284 2.04 16.44 -2.59
N LYS A 285 1.99 17.45 -1.72
CA LYS A 285 3.19 18.19 -1.26
C LYS A 285 4.06 17.38 -0.31
N GLN A 286 3.43 16.65 0.62
CA GLN A 286 4.17 16.02 1.72
C GLN A 286 4.54 14.56 1.45
N ILE A 287 3.87 13.88 0.51
CA ILE A 287 4.09 12.46 0.24
C ILE A 287 4.40 12.21 -1.23
N PHE A 288 3.50 12.59 -2.15
CA PHE A 288 3.60 12.14 -3.53
C PHE A 288 4.77 12.79 -4.27
N GLN A 289 4.91 14.10 -4.21
CA GLN A 289 6.01 14.81 -4.86
C GLN A 289 7.39 14.40 -4.32
N PRO A 290 7.62 14.35 -2.99
CA PRO A 290 8.90 13.89 -2.44
C PRO A 290 9.28 12.47 -2.86
N LEU A 291 8.30 11.56 -2.98
CA LEU A 291 8.53 10.17 -3.40
C LEU A 291 8.54 9.99 -4.93
N GLY A 292 8.18 11.01 -5.71
CA GLY A 292 8.03 10.91 -7.16
C GLY A 292 6.84 10.04 -7.59
N MET A 293 5.76 10.03 -6.80
CA MET A 293 4.50 9.34 -7.10
C MET A 293 3.64 10.24 -7.99
N THR A 294 3.91 10.21 -9.29
CA THR A 294 3.32 11.15 -10.27
C THR A 294 1.96 10.73 -10.80
N ASP A 295 1.55 9.49 -10.53
CA ASP A 295 0.31 8.87 -10.98
C ASP A 295 -0.65 8.57 -9.83
N THR A 296 -0.35 9.05 -8.61
CA THR A 296 -1.20 8.89 -7.43
C THR A 296 -1.96 10.20 -7.17
N ASP A 297 -3.30 10.13 -7.17
CA ASP A 297 -4.17 11.29 -6.96
C ASP A 297 -5.60 10.83 -6.60
N PHE A 298 -6.49 11.76 -6.31
CA PHE A 298 -7.93 11.53 -6.10
C PHE A 298 -8.74 11.48 -7.41
N TYR A 299 -8.14 11.72 -8.57
CA TYR A 299 -8.79 11.66 -9.88
C TYR A 299 -7.80 11.32 -10.99
N VAL A 300 -8.31 10.98 -12.17
CA VAL A 300 -7.52 10.66 -13.36
C VAL A 300 -7.62 11.80 -14.38
N PRO A 301 -6.53 12.56 -14.62
CA PRO A 301 -6.47 13.55 -15.68
C PRO A 301 -6.78 12.94 -17.06
N ALA A 302 -7.28 13.76 -17.99
CA ALA A 302 -7.78 13.29 -19.29
C ALA A 302 -6.76 12.46 -20.07
N GLU A 303 -5.51 12.89 -20.05
CA GLU A 303 -4.39 12.25 -20.75
C GLU A 303 -3.98 10.89 -20.17
N LYS A 304 -4.42 10.58 -18.94
CA LYS A 304 -4.09 9.32 -18.25
C LYS A 304 -5.26 8.32 -18.24
N ARG A 305 -6.46 8.71 -18.68
CA ARG A 305 -7.69 7.90 -18.56
C ARG A 305 -7.62 6.55 -19.28
N SER A 306 -6.88 6.47 -20.38
CA SER A 306 -6.66 5.20 -21.10
C SER A 306 -5.89 4.14 -20.29
N ARG A 307 -5.27 4.53 -19.18
CA ARG A 307 -4.57 3.62 -18.27
C ARG A 307 -5.42 3.16 -17.08
N LEU A 308 -6.64 3.69 -16.90
CA LEU A 308 -7.52 3.30 -15.78
C LEU A 308 -8.09 1.90 -16.04
N ALA A 309 -7.82 0.96 -15.11
CA ALA A 309 -8.33 -0.39 -15.22
C ALA A 309 -9.85 -0.43 -15.09
N GLN A 310 -10.50 -1.31 -15.86
CA GLN A 310 -11.93 -1.59 -15.73
C GLN A 310 -12.19 -2.31 -14.41
N LEU A 311 -13.23 -1.88 -13.70
CA LEU A 311 -13.66 -2.50 -12.45
C LEU A 311 -14.61 -3.65 -12.73
N TYR A 312 -14.38 -4.79 -12.06
CA TYR A 312 -15.19 -6.00 -12.14
C TYR A 312 -15.70 -6.43 -10.78
N GLN A 313 -16.82 -7.15 -10.79
CA GLN A 313 -17.29 -7.91 -9.66
C GLN A 313 -17.50 -9.36 -10.05
N TYR A 314 -17.18 -10.29 -9.15
CA TYR A 314 -17.47 -11.71 -9.35
C TYR A 314 -18.90 -12.01 -8.88
N HIS A 315 -19.72 -12.50 -9.78
CA HIS A 315 -21.11 -12.91 -9.51
C HIS A 315 -21.20 -14.42 -9.35
N TRP A 316 -21.95 -14.83 -8.32
CA TRP A 316 -22.32 -16.21 -8.05
C TRP A 316 -23.81 -16.34 -8.32
N GLY A 317 -24.21 -16.98 -9.40
CA GLY A 317 -25.62 -17.19 -9.74
C GLY A 317 -25.83 -18.40 -10.62
N GLU A 318 -27.06 -18.93 -10.66
CA GLU A 318 -27.43 -20.06 -11.52
C GLU A 318 -27.36 -19.70 -13.00
N ASP A 319 -27.77 -18.45 -13.35
CA ASP A 319 -27.77 -17.95 -14.73
C ASP A 319 -26.41 -17.43 -15.20
N PHE A 320 -25.57 -16.93 -14.29
CA PHE A 320 -24.24 -16.41 -14.59
C PHE A 320 -23.30 -16.56 -13.40
N CYS A 321 -22.15 -17.19 -13.65
CA CYS A 321 -21.05 -17.28 -12.69
C CYS A 321 -19.77 -16.77 -13.35
N GLY A 322 -19.23 -15.65 -12.85
CA GLY A 322 -18.02 -15.03 -13.41
C GLY A 322 -17.91 -13.54 -13.16
N LEU A 323 -16.94 -12.91 -13.84
CA LEU A 323 -16.69 -11.48 -13.73
C LEU A 323 -17.58 -10.68 -14.67
N ALA A 324 -18.33 -9.72 -14.14
CA ALA A 324 -19.03 -8.67 -14.89
C ALA A 324 -18.50 -7.30 -14.53
N ILE A 325 -18.71 -6.30 -15.42
CA ILE A 325 -18.36 -4.92 -15.16
C ILE A 325 -19.19 -4.44 -13.96
N GLU A 326 -18.50 -3.82 -13.00
CA GLU A 326 -19.12 -3.16 -11.85
C GLU A 326 -19.19 -1.65 -12.10
N PRO A 327 -20.35 -1.02 -11.92
CA PRO A 327 -20.44 0.44 -11.92
C PRO A 327 -19.71 1.02 -10.71
N ASP A 328 -19.04 2.16 -10.92
CA ASP A 328 -18.11 2.79 -9.99
C ASP A 328 -18.64 3.29 -8.63
N PRO A 329 -19.94 3.68 -8.42
CA PRO A 329 -20.28 4.37 -7.18
C PRO A 329 -20.18 3.49 -5.94
N HIS A 330 -19.22 3.82 -5.07
CA HIS A 330 -19.07 3.23 -3.74
C HIS A 330 -18.51 4.28 -2.78
N LEU A 331 -19.17 4.50 -1.66
CA LEU A 331 -18.77 5.45 -0.61
C LEU A 331 -18.50 6.88 -1.12
N GLY A 332 -19.35 7.39 -2.02
CA GLY A 332 -19.21 8.75 -2.57
C GLY A 332 -18.15 8.89 -3.67
N MET A 333 -17.43 7.83 -4.04
CA MET A 333 -16.48 7.80 -5.16
C MET A 333 -17.22 7.42 -6.46
N THR A 334 -17.70 8.42 -7.21
CA THR A 334 -18.60 8.19 -8.35
C THR A 334 -17.93 8.34 -9.71
N ASP A 335 -16.99 9.27 -9.85
CA ASP A 335 -16.36 9.57 -11.14
C ASP A 335 -14.93 10.05 -10.98
N TYR A 336 -14.00 9.13 -11.08
CA TYR A 336 -12.56 9.41 -11.00
C TYR A 336 -12.03 10.25 -12.20
N ARG A 337 -12.86 10.58 -13.20
CA ARG A 337 -12.48 11.44 -14.33
C ARG A 337 -12.59 12.92 -14.02
N LYS A 338 -13.15 13.29 -12.87
CA LYS A 338 -13.27 14.67 -12.40
C LYS A 338 -12.58 14.80 -11.03
N LYS A 339 -11.99 15.98 -10.78
CA LYS A 339 -11.49 16.29 -9.44
C LYS A 339 -12.69 16.34 -8.49
N PRO A 340 -12.74 15.49 -7.44
CA PRO A 340 -13.87 15.49 -6.51
C PRO A 340 -13.81 16.71 -5.58
N ALA A 341 -14.93 17.08 -4.98
CA ALA A 341 -14.98 18.01 -3.87
C ALA A 341 -14.71 17.30 -2.53
N PHE A 342 -15.14 16.03 -2.42
CA PHE A 342 -14.91 15.17 -1.26
C PHE A 342 -13.61 14.37 -1.46
N PHE A 343 -12.57 14.74 -0.73
CA PHE A 343 -11.31 13.98 -0.68
C PHE A 343 -11.40 12.93 0.43
N SER A 344 -11.79 11.71 0.08
CA SER A 344 -11.89 10.62 1.05
C SER A 344 -10.50 10.17 1.53
N GLY A 345 -10.18 10.45 2.79
CA GLY A 345 -8.98 9.93 3.45
C GLY A 345 -9.02 8.42 3.68
N GLY A 346 -10.20 7.81 3.55
CA GLY A 346 -10.42 6.39 3.72
C GLY A 346 -10.37 5.56 2.44
N ALA A 347 -10.66 6.18 1.25
CA ALA A 347 -10.86 5.39 0.04
C ALA A 347 -10.61 6.14 -1.28
N GLY A 348 -10.22 7.42 -1.27
CA GLY A 348 -10.31 8.29 -2.44
C GLY A 348 -9.22 8.13 -3.49
N LEU A 349 -8.09 7.48 -3.19
CA LEU A 349 -6.92 7.49 -4.07
C LEU A 349 -6.99 6.46 -5.20
N ILE A 350 -6.36 6.86 -6.29
CA ILE A 350 -5.92 6.01 -7.39
C ILE A 350 -4.40 5.95 -7.35
N SER A 351 -3.81 4.85 -7.79
CA SER A 351 -2.35 4.72 -7.86
C SER A 351 -1.94 3.68 -8.91
N THR A 352 -0.65 3.54 -9.15
CA THR A 352 -0.02 2.51 -9.98
C THR A 352 0.83 1.56 -9.15
N MET A 353 1.28 0.45 -9.75
CA MET A 353 2.25 -0.45 -9.13
C MET A 353 3.54 0.29 -8.77
N GLN A 354 4.03 1.13 -9.66
CA GLN A 354 5.30 1.85 -9.48
C GLN A 354 5.20 2.88 -8.34
N ASP A 355 4.14 3.67 -8.31
CA ASP A 355 3.96 4.71 -7.29
C ASP A 355 3.75 4.11 -5.90
N TYR A 356 2.81 3.14 -5.80
CA TYR A 356 2.53 2.54 -4.49
C TYR A 356 3.71 1.70 -3.97
N ALA A 357 4.53 1.12 -4.88
CA ALA A 357 5.79 0.46 -4.48
C ALA A 357 6.78 1.43 -3.83
N ARG A 358 6.88 2.69 -4.30
CA ARG A 358 7.71 3.72 -3.65
C ARG A 358 7.23 4.00 -2.23
N PHE A 359 5.92 4.14 -2.03
CA PHE A 359 5.32 4.32 -0.72
C PHE A 359 5.52 3.09 0.19
N ALA A 360 5.29 1.88 -0.30
CA ALA A 360 5.50 0.66 0.47
C ALA A 360 6.99 0.45 0.84
N ASN A 361 7.90 0.77 -0.07
CA ASN A 361 9.35 0.74 0.18
C ASN A 361 9.81 1.82 1.17
N LEU A 362 9.18 3.01 1.21
CA LEU A 362 9.38 3.97 2.29
C LEU A 362 9.04 3.36 3.66
N LEU A 363 7.91 2.64 3.75
CA LEU A 363 7.50 1.97 4.98
C LEU A 363 8.45 0.84 5.36
N ALA A 364 8.91 0.02 4.39
CA ALA A 364 9.93 -1.00 4.61
C ALA A 364 11.29 -0.42 5.03
N GLY A 365 11.58 0.81 4.58
CA GLY A 365 12.78 1.57 4.94
C GLY A 365 12.66 2.38 6.23
N LYS A 366 11.66 2.11 7.05
CA LYS A 366 11.43 2.80 8.34
C LYS A 366 11.32 4.31 8.18
N GLY A 367 10.49 4.73 7.23
CA GLY A 367 10.25 6.14 6.90
C GLY A 367 11.29 6.79 5.99
N LEU A 368 12.28 6.03 5.50
CA LEU A 368 13.29 6.46 4.55
C LEU A 368 13.14 5.72 3.21
N HIS A 369 12.90 6.42 2.13
CA HIS A 369 12.97 5.88 0.77
C HIS A 369 14.40 5.99 0.25
N ARG A 370 15.09 4.85 0.10
CA ARG A 370 16.54 4.81 -0.17
C ARG A 370 16.90 5.39 -1.54
N GLU A 371 16.11 5.10 -2.56
CA GLU A 371 16.39 5.53 -3.94
C GLU A 371 16.35 7.07 -4.06
N SER A 372 15.34 7.74 -3.48
CA SER A 372 15.23 9.19 -3.51
C SER A 372 16.02 9.89 -2.39
N GLY A 373 16.46 9.15 -1.36
CA GLY A 373 17.07 9.72 -0.15
C GLY A 373 16.08 10.46 0.76
N VAL A 374 14.78 10.44 0.46
CA VAL A 374 13.74 11.18 1.17
C VAL A 374 13.32 10.41 2.43
N ARG A 375 13.31 11.11 3.57
CA ARG A 375 12.68 10.65 4.81
C ARG A 375 11.38 11.44 5.02
N LEU A 376 10.25 10.74 5.11
CA LEU A 376 8.96 11.37 5.35
C LEU A 376 8.58 11.42 6.82
N ILE A 377 8.98 10.41 7.61
CA ILE A 377 8.77 10.32 9.06
C ILE A 377 10.01 9.76 9.76
N GLY A 378 10.20 10.11 11.01
CA GLY A 378 11.28 9.61 11.85
C GLY A 378 11.12 8.11 12.17
N GLU A 379 12.23 7.42 12.52
CA GLU A 379 12.17 5.98 12.82
C GLU A 379 11.33 5.68 14.07
N ASN A 380 11.31 6.56 15.07
CA ASN A 380 10.48 6.38 16.27
C ASN A 380 8.98 6.54 15.93
N THR A 381 8.64 7.51 15.09
CA THR A 381 7.26 7.71 14.60
C THR A 381 6.82 6.54 13.72
N TRP A 382 7.72 6.04 12.86
CA TRP A 382 7.46 4.83 12.08
C TRP A 382 7.20 3.62 12.99
N ARG A 383 7.99 3.46 14.08
CA ARG A 383 7.77 2.38 15.06
C ARG A 383 6.41 2.51 15.73
N TYR A 384 6.02 3.74 16.13
CA TYR A 384 4.70 4.00 16.67
C TYR A 384 3.58 3.67 15.66
N LEU A 385 3.74 4.12 14.40
CA LEU A 385 2.80 3.86 13.31
C LEU A 385 2.52 2.37 13.10
N THR A 386 3.55 1.53 13.20
CA THR A 386 3.49 0.10 12.86
C THR A 386 3.33 -0.82 14.07
N THR A 387 3.20 -0.26 15.27
CA THR A 387 2.98 -1.03 16.51
C THR A 387 1.47 -1.28 16.71
N PRO A 388 1.07 -2.49 17.17
CA PRO A 388 -0.30 -2.77 17.61
C PRO A 388 -0.80 -1.74 18.65
N GLN A 389 -2.02 -1.25 18.48
CA GLN A 389 -2.57 -0.21 19.36
C GLN A 389 -3.81 -0.66 20.15
N LEU A 390 -4.43 -1.78 19.76
CA LEU A 390 -5.67 -2.23 20.41
C LEU A 390 -5.37 -3.04 21.67
N SER A 391 -6.10 -2.72 22.74
CA SER A 391 -6.21 -3.60 23.91
C SER A 391 -7.01 -4.88 23.57
N ASP A 392 -6.91 -5.91 24.41
CA ASP A 392 -7.64 -7.17 24.20
C ASP A 392 -9.17 -6.93 24.23
N ALA A 393 -9.66 -5.99 25.04
CA ALA A 393 -11.06 -5.61 25.06
C ALA A 393 -11.51 -5.01 23.71
N GLN A 394 -10.69 -4.14 23.12
CA GLN A 394 -10.99 -3.52 21.82
C GLN A 394 -10.93 -4.52 20.66
N LYS A 395 -10.04 -5.51 20.71
CA LYS A 395 -9.92 -6.57 19.70
C LYS A 395 -11.19 -7.42 19.58
N THR A 396 -12.05 -7.48 20.59
CA THR A 396 -13.33 -8.22 20.51
C THR A 396 -14.25 -7.74 19.39
N GLY A 397 -14.02 -6.54 18.85
CA GLY A 397 -14.72 -6.02 17.68
C GLY A 397 -14.16 -6.49 16.34
N ILE A 398 -13.00 -7.19 16.32
CA ILE A 398 -12.40 -7.74 15.10
C ILE A 398 -13.04 -9.11 14.84
N ASP A 399 -14.11 -9.13 14.04
CA ASP A 399 -14.88 -10.33 13.70
C ASP A 399 -14.66 -10.83 12.26
N TRP A 400 -13.77 -10.18 11.49
CA TRP A 400 -13.49 -10.56 10.12
C TRP A 400 -12.57 -11.77 10.05
N GLU A 401 -13.00 -12.81 9.31
CA GLU A 401 -12.24 -14.06 9.13
C GLU A 401 -10.82 -13.81 8.59
N GLN A 402 -10.67 -12.86 7.69
CA GLN A 402 -9.38 -12.49 7.09
C GLN A 402 -8.44 -11.74 8.06
N LEU A 403 -8.94 -11.29 9.20
CA LEU A 403 -8.15 -10.66 10.25
C LEU A 403 -7.83 -11.60 11.42
N LYS A 404 -8.15 -12.90 11.32
CA LYS A 404 -7.71 -13.88 12.32
C LYS A 404 -6.20 -13.88 12.43
N GLY A 405 -5.69 -13.79 13.67
CA GLY A 405 -4.26 -13.67 13.96
C GLY A 405 -3.68 -12.27 13.76
N TYR A 406 -4.52 -11.32 13.36
CA TYR A 406 -4.14 -9.90 13.26
C TYR A 406 -4.73 -9.08 14.39
N THR A 407 -4.06 -7.97 14.66
CA THR A 407 -4.58 -6.81 15.40
C THR A 407 -4.57 -5.59 14.49
N TYR A 408 -4.90 -4.43 15.04
CA TYR A 408 -5.01 -3.18 14.29
C TYR A 408 -4.36 -2.02 15.06
N GLY A 409 -3.95 -0.98 14.33
CA GLY A 409 -3.50 0.28 14.87
C GLY A 409 -3.07 1.24 13.77
N ASN A 410 -3.35 2.50 13.96
CA ASN A 410 -2.93 3.57 13.06
C ASN A 410 -3.30 3.31 11.59
N LEU A 411 -4.53 2.86 11.33
CA LEU A 411 -5.07 2.53 10.01
C LEU A 411 -4.35 1.38 9.26
N LEU A 412 -3.63 0.53 10.00
CA LEU A 412 -2.94 -0.66 9.51
C LEU A 412 -3.40 -1.90 10.28
N ARG A 413 -3.54 -3.05 9.59
CA ARG A 413 -3.51 -4.34 10.26
C ARG A 413 -2.06 -4.69 10.59
N VAL A 414 -1.86 -5.39 11.70
CA VAL A 414 -0.54 -5.89 12.14
C VAL A 414 -0.68 -7.37 12.50
N LEU A 415 0.14 -8.23 11.92
CA LEU A 415 0.14 -9.66 12.20
C LEU A 415 0.69 -9.93 13.60
N GLU A 416 -0.15 -10.44 14.48
CA GLU A 416 0.20 -10.72 15.86
C GLU A 416 0.56 -12.21 16.05
N ASP A 417 -0.25 -13.11 15.49
CA ASP A 417 -0.06 -14.56 15.60
C ASP A 417 -0.09 -15.26 14.22
N PRO A 418 1.09 -15.56 13.66
CA PRO A 418 1.20 -16.29 12.40
C PRO A 418 0.58 -17.69 12.40
N LEU A 419 0.52 -18.36 13.57
CA LEU A 419 -0.03 -19.71 13.67
C LEU A 419 -1.56 -19.69 13.58
N VAL A 420 -2.21 -18.72 14.22
CA VAL A 420 -3.66 -18.50 14.10
C VAL A 420 -4.02 -18.07 12.67
N CYS A 421 -3.20 -17.23 12.05
CA CYS A 421 -3.36 -16.81 10.64
C CYS A 421 -3.01 -17.93 9.63
N MET A 422 -2.42 -19.05 10.08
CA MET A 422 -1.92 -20.15 9.23
C MET A 422 -1.01 -19.66 8.09
N THR A 423 -0.01 -18.86 8.41
CA THR A 423 0.89 -18.23 7.44
C THR A 423 2.36 -18.40 7.82
N ASN A 424 3.25 -18.38 6.82
CA ASN A 424 4.70 -18.33 6.99
C ASN A 424 5.25 -16.90 7.05
N VAL A 425 4.39 -15.89 7.12
CA VAL A 425 4.76 -14.49 7.24
C VAL A 425 5.19 -14.21 8.68
N PRO A 426 6.27 -13.47 8.93
CA PRO A 426 6.71 -13.14 10.28
C PRO A 426 5.71 -12.26 11.04
N ALA A 427 5.59 -12.47 12.36
CA ALA A 427 4.86 -11.58 13.24
C ALA A 427 5.39 -10.14 13.13
N GLY A 428 4.50 -9.14 13.25
CA GLY A 428 4.82 -7.73 13.02
C GLY A 428 4.71 -7.30 11.56
N GLU A 429 4.38 -8.21 10.61
CA GLU A 429 4.00 -7.79 9.26
C GLU A 429 2.79 -6.87 9.36
N PHE A 430 2.80 -5.78 8.59
CA PHE A 430 1.72 -4.82 8.56
C PHE A 430 1.35 -4.43 7.13
N GLY A 431 0.16 -3.90 6.94
CA GLY A 431 -0.34 -3.45 5.64
C GLY A 431 -1.83 -3.17 5.66
N TRP A 432 -2.42 -3.12 4.49
CA TRP A 432 -3.87 -3.03 4.30
C TRP A 432 -4.26 -3.52 2.91
N ASP A 433 -5.56 -3.48 2.62
CA ASP A 433 -6.14 -3.86 1.34
C ASP A 433 -7.22 -2.86 0.90
N GLY A 434 -7.70 -2.99 -0.33
CA GLY A 434 -8.76 -2.17 -0.91
C GLY A 434 -9.97 -2.99 -1.32
N TRP A 435 -11.16 -2.38 -1.27
CA TRP A 435 -12.42 -3.02 -1.66
C TRP A 435 -12.40 -3.62 -3.07
N THR A 436 -11.66 -3.00 -3.99
CA THR A 436 -11.50 -3.47 -5.38
C THR A 436 -10.34 -4.45 -5.57
N GLY A 437 -9.85 -5.06 -4.49
CA GLY A 437 -8.89 -6.15 -4.51
C GLY A 437 -7.40 -5.81 -4.41
N PRO A 438 -6.95 -4.55 -4.44
CA PRO A 438 -5.55 -4.25 -4.20
C PRO A 438 -5.15 -4.61 -2.77
N TYR A 439 -3.90 -5.04 -2.63
CA TYR A 439 -3.34 -5.54 -1.36
C TYR A 439 -1.87 -5.18 -1.26
N PHE A 440 -1.41 -4.80 -0.07
CA PHE A 440 0.02 -4.75 0.24
C PHE A 440 0.30 -5.23 1.65
N CYS A 441 1.52 -5.73 1.83
CA CYS A 441 2.10 -5.95 3.14
C CYS A 441 3.61 -5.67 3.17
N VAL A 442 4.07 -5.33 4.37
CA VAL A 442 5.47 -5.02 4.67
C VAL A 442 5.89 -5.83 5.89
N SER A 443 6.96 -6.60 5.76
CA SER A 443 7.63 -7.25 6.90
C SER A 443 8.79 -6.37 7.39
N PRO A 444 8.71 -5.85 8.62
CA PRO A 444 9.77 -4.99 9.16
C PRO A 444 11.04 -5.76 9.55
N GLN A 445 10.97 -7.09 9.68
CA GLN A 445 12.09 -7.93 10.09
C GLN A 445 13.17 -8.06 9.01
N ASP A 446 12.73 -8.20 7.76
CA ASP A 446 13.61 -8.46 6.61
C ASP A 446 13.41 -7.47 5.45
N GLY A 447 12.57 -6.45 5.65
CA GLY A 447 12.26 -5.42 4.67
C GLY A 447 11.53 -5.94 3.43
N THR A 448 10.83 -7.08 3.54
CA THR A 448 10.05 -7.64 2.43
C THR A 448 8.77 -6.85 2.23
N VAL A 449 8.47 -6.51 0.98
CA VAL A 449 7.21 -5.91 0.51
C VAL A 449 6.58 -6.84 -0.51
N LEU A 450 5.30 -7.13 -0.33
CA LEU A 450 4.44 -7.70 -1.37
C LEU A 450 3.37 -6.67 -1.72
N LEU A 451 3.24 -6.37 -3.00
CA LEU A 451 2.19 -5.53 -3.57
C LEU A 451 1.46 -6.32 -4.66
N TYR A 452 0.14 -6.37 -4.56
CA TYR A 452 -0.73 -7.04 -5.52
C TYR A 452 -1.88 -6.11 -5.89
N LEU A 453 -1.98 -5.74 -7.17
CA LEU A 453 -2.99 -4.81 -7.67
C LEU A 453 -3.88 -5.49 -8.70
N ILE A 454 -5.17 -5.46 -8.44
CA ILE A 454 -6.26 -5.91 -9.32
C ILE A 454 -7.42 -4.92 -9.25
N GLN A 455 -8.45 -5.12 -10.08
CA GLN A 455 -9.71 -4.35 -10.04
C GLN A 455 -10.90 -5.31 -10.04
N VAL A 456 -11.04 -6.06 -8.93
CA VAL A 456 -12.15 -7.00 -8.70
C VAL A 456 -12.68 -6.81 -7.29
N CYS A 457 -13.94 -6.44 -7.14
CA CYS A 457 -14.57 -6.25 -5.84
C CYS A 457 -14.47 -7.52 -4.98
N GLY A 458 -14.03 -7.36 -3.72
CA GLY A 458 -13.81 -8.47 -2.79
C GLY A 458 -12.60 -9.36 -3.09
N GLY A 459 -11.73 -8.98 -4.06
CA GLY A 459 -10.60 -9.81 -4.48
C GLY A 459 -9.37 -9.80 -3.58
N SER A 460 -9.22 -8.81 -2.68
CA SER A 460 -8.01 -8.62 -1.85
C SER A 460 -7.74 -9.77 -0.88
N THR A 461 -8.80 -10.39 -0.35
CA THR A 461 -8.70 -11.49 0.62
C THR A 461 -8.84 -12.87 -0.03
N SER A 462 -8.69 -12.94 -1.36
CA SER A 462 -8.82 -14.17 -2.13
C SER A 462 -7.73 -15.20 -1.80
N ASP A 463 -7.95 -16.45 -2.24
CA ASP A 463 -6.95 -17.50 -2.16
C ASP A 463 -5.66 -17.15 -2.92
N ILE A 464 -5.73 -16.29 -3.93
CA ILE A 464 -4.56 -15.77 -4.67
C ILE A 464 -3.65 -14.99 -3.73
N VAL A 465 -4.18 -14.06 -2.93
CA VAL A 465 -3.39 -13.27 -1.98
C VAL A 465 -2.69 -14.18 -0.96
N ARG A 466 -3.41 -15.16 -0.38
CA ARG A 466 -2.80 -16.12 0.55
C ARG A 466 -1.65 -16.90 -0.09
N LYS A 467 -1.81 -17.32 -1.35
CA LYS A 467 -0.74 -18.00 -2.12
C LYS A 467 0.44 -17.08 -2.40
N LEU A 468 0.18 -15.83 -2.82
CA LEU A 468 1.24 -14.86 -3.09
C LEU A 468 2.06 -14.56 -1.83
N ARG A 469 1.42 -14.41 -0.67
CA ARG A 469 2.10 -14.28 0.62
C ARG A 469 2.99 -15.49 0.91
N ALA A 470 2.43 -16.70 0.87
CA ALA A 470 3.18 -17.93 1.12
C ALA A 470 4.36 -18.12 0.15
N ILE A 471 4.18 -17.78 -1.13
CA ILE A 471 5.22 -17.83 -2.16
C ILE A 471 6.32 -16.81 -1.87
N THR A 472 5.95 -15.56 -1.60
CA THR A 472 6.89 -14.46 -1.35
C THR A 472 7.80 -14.79 -0.17
N PHE A 473 7.21 -15.05 1.00
CA PHE A 473 7.96 -15.34 2.22
C PHE A 473 8.61 -16.74 2.23
N GLY A 474 8.23 -17.63 1.36
CA GLY A 474 8.88 -18.94 1.19
C GLY A 474 9.98 -18.97 0.11
N CYS A 475 10.15 -17.88 -0.66
CA CYS A 475 11.19 -17.76 -1.68
C CYS A 475 12.34 -16.83 -1.27
N LEU A 476 12.09 -15.85 -0.42
CA LEU A 476 13.07 -14.86 0.07
C LEU A 476 13.73 -15.31 1.34
#